data_03ea3e494f251ab0895e125e86bc1e8b
#
_entry.id   03ea3e494f251ab0895e125e86bc1e8b
#
_cell.length_a   1.000
_cell.length_b   1.000
_cell.length_c   1.000
_cell.angle_alpha   90.00
_cell.angle_beta   90.00
_cell.angle_gamma   90.00
#
_symmetry.space_group_name_H-M   'P 1'
#
loop_
_entity.id
_entity.type
_entity.pdbx_description
1 polymer ?
#
loop_
_entity_poly.entity_id
_entity_poly.type
_entity_poly.pdbx_seq_one_letter_code
_entity_poly.pdbx_strand_id
1 'polypeptide(L)'
;MARQIKLLLAAFALVLQCSCTHNATRPAHECERQCRMDSIIQHYGAALDTTFNNIKVAQLFGDYQRDLQSLFRDGRVDGFDALLQGLRVDDVVVNDTTYKHVSFKLINGIDAKPQITFDASYYCKADDAATDSIFQRLAGIGNLERVVFSGNVLQQGTLSAQINADNAYLISYPVFHIIIDNIRTHAR
;
A
#
# COMPACT_ATOMS: atom_id res chain seq x y z
N MET A 1 -30.90 -17.75 -37.48
CA MET A 1 -29.92 -18.09 -36.44
C MET A 1 -28.88 -16.99 -36.12
N ALA A 2 -29.04 -15.76 -36.61
CA ALA A 2 -28.04 -14.67 -36.41
C ALA A 2 -28.42 -13.62 -35.34
N ARG A 3 -29.55 -13.80 -34.63
CA ARG A 3 -30.03 -12.84 -33.60
C ARG A 3 -29.71 -13.20 -32.15
N GLN A 4 -29.29 -14.43 -31.88
CA GLN A 4 -28.99 -14.87 -30.51
C GLN A 4 -27.52 -14.69 -30.08
N ILE A 5 -26.59 -14.41 -31.01
CA ILE A 5 -25.17 -14.24 -30.71
C ILE A 5 -24.84 -12.82 -30.21
N LYS A 6 -25.70 -11.83 -30.52
CA LYS A 6 -25.49 -10.45 -30.06
C LYS A 6 -25.88 -10.18 -28.60
N LEU A 7 -26.63 -11.07 -27.96
CA LEU A 7 -27.06 -10.93 -26.57
C LEU A 7 -26.03 -11.52 -25.58
N LEU A 8 -25.15 -12.39 -26.03
CA LEU A 8 -24.12 -13.02 -25.17
C LEU A 8 -22.86 -12.19 -25.04
N LEU A 9 -22.61 -11.26 -25.97
CA LEU A 9 -21.44 -10.34 -25.90
C LEU A 9 -21.71 -9.10 -25.05
N ALA A 10 -22.97 -8.75 -24.77
CA ALA A 10 -23.31 -7.64 -23.89
C ALA A 10 -23.29 -8.00 -22.39
N ALA A 11 -23.31 -9.30 -22.04
CA ALA A 11 -23.29 -9.75 -20.65
C ALA A 11 -21.87 -9.89 -20.07
N PHE A 12 -20.82 -9.83 -20.88
CA PHE A 12 -19.43 -9.99 -20.42
C PHE A 12 -18.70 -8.68 -20.11
N ALA A 13 -19.34 -7.54 -20.44
CA ALA A 13 -18.76 -6.21 -20.18
C ALA A 13 -19.16 -5.60 -18.81
N LEU A 14 -19.88 -6.32 -17.96
CA LEU A 14 -20.49 -5.77 -16.73
C LEU A 14 -19.96 -6.36 -15.42
N VAL A 15 -18.83 -7.06 -15.42
CA VAL A 15 -18.29 -7.72 -14.20
C VAL A 15 -16.90 -7.21 -13.81
N LEU A 16 -16.50 -6.02 -14.23
CA LEU A 16 -15.37 -5.29 -13.65
C LEU A 16 -15.85 -4.08 -12.85
N GLN A 17 -16.95 -4.23 -12.12
CA GLN A 17 -17.23 -3.33 -11.01
C GLN A 17 -16.39 -3.82 -9.84
N CYS A 18 -15.27 -3.14 -9.65
CA CYS A 18 -14.48 -3.19 -8.45
C CYS A 18 -15.44 -3.11 -7.24
N SER A 19 -15.68 -4.24 -6.58
CA SER A 19 -16.52 -4.30 -5.37
C SER A 19 -15.76 -3.66 -4.20
N CYS A 20 -15.43 -2.37 -4.33
CA CYS A 20 -15.07 -1.53 -3.20
C CYS A 20 -16.33 -1.25 -2.40
N THR A 21 -16.91 -2.27 -1.77
CA THR A 21 -17.97 -2.11 -0.78
C THR A 21 -17.36 -1.61 0.51
N HIS A 22 -16.89 -0.36 0.53
CA HIS A 22 -16.72 0.36 1.80
C HIS A 22 -16.80 1.87 1.56
N ASN A 23 -17.93 2.44 1.98
CA ASN A 23 -18.21 3.83 2.35
C ASN A 23 -17.92 4.99 1.36
N ALA A 24 -19.01 5.55 0.97
CA ALA A 24 -19.34 6.68 0.15
C ALA A 24 -18.72 8.02 0.55
N THR A 25 -17.40 8.22 0.46
CA THR A 25 -16.82 9.60 0.45
C THR A 25 -15.37 9.65 -0.03
N ARG A 26 -14.87 8.60 -0.71
CA ARG A 26 -13.55 8.70 -1.35
C ARG A 26 -13.65 9.41 -2.70
N PRO A 27 -12.79 10.39 -2.99
CA PRO A 27 -12.61 10.84 -4.37
C PRO A 27 -12.27 9.62 -5.23
N ALA A 28 -12.99 9.43 -6.33
CA ALA A 28 -12.88 8.24 -7.20
C ALA A 28 -11.43 7.93 -7.65
N HIS A 29 -10.58 8.95 -7.73
CA HIS A 29 -9.18 8.84 -8.16
C HIS A 29 -8.24 8.25 -7.08
N GLU A 30 -8.50 8.52 -5.80
CA GLU A 30 -7.67 8.01 -4.69
C GLU A 30 -7.87 6.50 -4.47
N CYS A 31 -9.05 5.98 -4.79
CA CYS A 31 -9.37 4.55 -4.70
C CYS A 31 -8.72 3.71 -5.83
N GLU A 32 -8.49 4.29 -7.01
CA GLU A 32 -8.11 3.52 -8.20
C GLU A 32 -6.71 2.89 -8.07
N ARG A 33 -5.69 3.66 -7.66
CA ARG A 33 -4.32 3.15 -7.52
C ARG A 33 -4.20 2.10 -6.42
N GLN A 34 -4.86 2.31 -5.28
CA GLN A 34 -4.90 1.34 -4.19
C GLN A 34 -5.64 0.07 -4.61
N CYS A 35 -6.78 0.18 -5.28
CA CYS A 35 -7.52 -0.97 -5.80
C CYS A 35 -6.71 -1.76 -6.85
N ARG A 36 -5.93 -1.08 -7.70
CA ARG A 36 -5.02 -1.73 -8.64
C ARG A 36 -3.90 -2.49 -7.91
N MET A 37 -3.32 -1.90 -6.88
CA MET A 37 -2.32 -2.56 -6.04
C MET A 37 -2.89 -3.83 -5.41
N ASP A 38 -4.06 -3.75 -4.79
CA ASP A 38 -4.75 -4.89 -4.19
C ASP A 38 -5.01 -5.98 -5.22
N SER A 39 -5.45 -5.61 -6.43
CA SER A 39 -5.70 -6.54 -7.53
C SER A 39 -4.44 -7.25 -8.03
N ILE A 40 -3.31 -6.53 -8.15
CA ILE A 40 -2.02 -7.10 -8.53
C ILE A 40 -1.61 -8.15 -7.48
N ILE A 41 -1.63 -7.79 -6.20
CA ILE A 41 -1.20 -8.68 -5.11
C ILE A 41 -2.10 -9.91 -5.02
N GLN A 42 -3.41 -9.76 -5.14
CA GLN A 42 -4.36 -10.88 -5.14
C GLN A 42 -4.13 -11.81 -6.33
N HIS A 43 -3.93 -11.26 -7.53
CA HIS A 43 -3.70 -12.04 -8.74
C HIS A 43 -2.46 -12.94 -8.60
N TYR A 44 -1.33 -12.37 -8.22
CA TYR A 44 -0.08 -13.12 -8.08
C TYR A 44 -0.08 -14.03 -6.87
N GLY A 45 -0.70 -13.62 -5.76
CA GLY A 45 -0.89 -14.47 -4.57
C GLY A 45 -1.68 -15.75 -4.90
N ALA A 46 -2.80 -15.62 -5.60
CA ALA A 46 -3.62 -16.77 -6.01
C ALA A 46 -2.87 -17.68 -7.01
N ALA A 47 -2.10 -17.11 -7.94
CA ALA A 47 -1.31 -17.90 -8.89
C ALA A 47 -0.19 -18.70 -8.19
N LEU A 48 0.41 -18.13 -7.14
CA LEU A 48 1.48 -18.77 -6.38
C LEU A 48 0.97 -19.86 -5.43
N ASP A 49 -0.19 -19.66 -4.81
CA ASP A 49 -0.81 -20.67 -3.94
C ASP A 49 -1.04 -22.03 -4.67
N THR A 50 -1.07 -22.03 -6.00
CA THR A 50 -1.26 -23.22 -6.84
C THR A 50 0.01 -23.72 -7.53
N THR A 51 1.16 -23.07 -7.29
CA THR A 51 2.40 -23.33 -8.04
C THR A 51 3.50 -23.86 -7.12
N PHE A 52 3.95 -25.09 -7.38
CA PHE A 52 5.05 -25.76 -6.64
C PHE A 52 6.36 -25.82 -7.43
N ASN A 53 6.41 -25.19 -8.61
CA ASN A 53 7.59 -25.20 -9.49
C ASN A 53 8.38 -23.91 -9.31
N ASN A 54 9.61 -24.01 -8.82
CA ASN A 54 10.48 -22.86 -8.56
C ASN A 54 10.74 -21.97 -9.79
N ILE A 55 10.80 -22.54 -11.00
CA ILE A 55 10.97 -21.76 -12.23
C ILE A 55 9.73 -20.88 -12.47
N LYS A 56 8.54 -21.46 -12.31
CA LYS A 56 7.27 -20.72 -12.42
C LYS A 56 7.14 -19.66 -11.33
N VAL A 57 7.52 -19.98 -10.09
CA VAL A 57 7.53 -19.02 -8.98
C VAL A 57 8.42 -17.83 -9.31
N ALA A 58 9.63 -18.05 -9.82
CA ALA A 58 10.54 -16.98 -10.22
C ALA A 58 9.99 -16.12 -11.35
N GLN A 59 9.31 -16.70 -12.33
CA GLN A 59 8.65 -15.98 -13.43
C GLN A 59 7.50 -15.10 -12.90
N LEU A 60 6.58 -15.68 -12.12
CA LEU A 60 5.45 -14.98 -11.52
C LEU A 60 5.93 -13.82 -10.62
N PHE A 61 7.02 -14.04 -9.87
CA PHE A 61 7.60 -13.00 -9.05
C PHE A 61 8.21 -11.86 -9.88
N GLY A 62 8.88 -12.18 -10.98
CA GLY A 62 9.39 -11.17 -11.92
C GLY A 62 8.28 -10.33 -12.55
N ASP A 63 7.15 -10.95 -12.91
CA ASP A 63 5.99 -10.25 -13.45
C ASP A 63 5.32 -9.38 -12.37
N TYR A 64 5.14 -9.90 -11.16
CA TYR A 64 4.66 -9.16 -9.99
C TYR A 64 5.49 -7.90 -9.71
N GLN A 65 6.83 -8.04 -9.69
CA GLN A 65 7.73 -6.91 -9.49
C GLN A 65 7.54 -5.84 -10.57
N ARG A 66 7.45 -6.24 -11.83
CA ARG A 66 7.26 -5.33 -12.97
C ARG A 66 5.95 -4.57 -12.86
N ASP A 67 4.87 -5.25 -12.51
CA ASP A 67 3.55 -4.65 -12.39
C ASP A 67 3.48 -3.66 -11.23
N LEU A 68 4.06 -3.99 -10.08
CA LEU A 68 4.17 -3.06 -8.95
C LEU A 68 5.08 -1.87 -9.26
N GLN A 69 6.22 -2.08 -9.93
CA GLN A 69 7.09 -0.97 -10.35
C GLN A 69 6.37 -0.04 -11.32
N SER A 70 5.58 -0.60 -12.23
CA SER A 70 4.75 0.19 -13.15
C SER A 70 3.72 1.05 -12.39
N LEU A 71 3.13 0.50 -11.32
CA LEU A 71 2.15 1.20 -10.48
C LEU A 71 2.78 2.37 -9.71
N PHE A 72 4.01 2.19 -9.22
CA PHE A 72 4.77 3.19 -8.46
C PHE A 72 5.86 3.89 -9.29
N ARG A 73 5.64 4.03 -10.59
CA ARG A 73 6.63 4.63 -11.51
C ARG A 73 7.01 6.07 -11.12
N ASP A 74 6.10 6.82 -10.53
CA ASP A 74 6.31 8.16 -10.00
C ASP A 74 6.91 8.17 -8.57
N GLY A 75 7.14 7.00 -7.98
CA GLY A 75 7.64 6.85 -6.62
C GLY A 75 6.66 7.32 -5.53
N ARG A 76 5.39 7.54 -5.85
CA ARG A 76 4.42 8.11 -4.91
C ARG A 76 3.24 7.20 -4.61
N VAL A 77 2.72 7.35 -3.39
CA VAL A 77 1.37 6.97 -2.99
C VAL A 77 0.59 8.24 -2.63
N ASP A 78 -0.64 8.35 -3.09
CA ASP A 78 -1.49 9.50 -2.82
C ASP A 78 -2.87 9.03 -2.34
N GLY A 79 -3.28 9.53 -1.18
CA GLY A 79 -4.60 9.31 -0.62
C GLY A 79 -4.89 7.85 -0.25
N PHE A 80 -3.88 7.05 0.07
CA PHE A 80 -4.05 5.66 0.48
C PHE A 80 -4.65 5.58 1.89
N ASP A 81 -5.49 4.59 2.12
CA ASP A 81 -6.20 4.36 3.36
C ASP A 81 -5.59 3.18 4.12
N ALA A 82 -5.33 3.38 5.41
CA ALA A 82 -4.75 2.37 6.27
C ALA A 82 -5.09 2.60 7.76
N LEU A 83 -4.78 1.61 8.59
CA LEU A 83 -4.75 1.74 10.04
C LEU A 83 -3.33 2.04 10.51
N LEU A 84 -3.17 3.08 11.32
CA LEU A 84 -1.89 3.46 11.91
C LEU A 84 -1.58 2.60 13.13
N GLN A 85 -0.36 2.05 13.20
CA GLN A 85 0.08 1.21 14.31
C GLN A 85 1.50 1.56 14.74
N GLY A 86 1.73 1.57 16.05
CA GLY A 86 3.08 1.53 16.64
C GLY A 86 3.89 2.80 16.43
N LEU A 87 3.26 3.97 16.54
CA LEU A 87 3.93 5.26 16.41
C LEU A 87 5.01 5.43 17.49
N ARG A 88 6.22 5.79 17.04
CA ARG A 88 7.38 6.09 17.87
C ARG A 88 8.04 7.38 17.42
N VAL A 89 8.63 8.11 18.35
CA VAL A 89 9.36 9.34 18.08
C VAL A 89 10.73 9.23 18.69
N ASP A 90 11.77 9.40 17.87
CA ASP A 90 13.17 9.36 18.24
C ASP A 90 13.87 10.65 17.80
N ASP A 91 14.93 11.03 18.49
CA ASP A 91 15.80 12.13 18.07
C ASP A 91 16.98 11.58 17.26
N VAL A 92 17.19 12.15 16.07
CA VAL A 92 18.27 11.79 15.15
C VAL A 92 19.11 13.01 14.84
N VAL A 93 20.42 12.93 15.03
CA VAL A 93 21.36 14.02 14.72
C VAL A 93 22.01 13.78 13.37
N VAL A 94 21.86 14.74 12.45
CA VAL A 94 22.48 14.71 11.12
C VAL A 94 23.14 16.07 10.89
N ASN A 95 24.47 16.07 10.66
CA ASN A 95 25.25 17.30 10.43
C ASN A 95 24.96 18.39 11.47
N ASP A 96 25.09 18.05 12.76
CA ASP A 96 24.86 18.92 13.92
C ASP A 96 23.42 19.48 14.04
N THR A 97 22.51 18.99 13.26
CA THR A 97 21.08 19.33 13.35
C THR A 97 20.30 18.18 13.93
N THR A 98 19.51 18.45 14.98
CA THR A 98 18.61 17.45 15.56
C THR A 98 17.27 17.42 14.81
N TYR A 99 16.86 16.23 14.43
CA TYR A 99 15.57 15.96 13.79
C TYR A 99 14.72 15.07 14.71
N LYS A 100 13.42 15.30 14.74
CA LYS A 100 12.43 14.33 15.21
C LYS A 100 12.17 13.36 14.08
N HIS A 101 12.47 12.08 14.31
CA HIS A 101 12.12 10.98 13.43
C HIS A 101 10.90 10.28 14.00
N VAL A 102 9.80 10.29 13.26
CA VAL A 102 8.57 9.57 13.60
C VAL A 102 8.50 8.33 12.74
N SER A 103 8.45 7.15 13.37
CA SER A 103 8.31 5.86 12.70
C SER A 103 7.01 5.18 13.11
N PHE A 104 6.32 4.54 12.16
CA PHE A 104 5.06 3.85 12.39
C PHE A 104 4.74 2.90 11.23
N LYS A 105 3.74 2.03 11.43
CA LYS A 105 3.22 1.17 10.38
C LYS A 105 1.85 1.65 9.94
N LEU A 106 1.61 1.58 8.64
CA LEU A 106 0.31 1.79 8.03
C LEU A 106 -0.11 0.46 7.40
N ILE A 107 -1.20 -0.11 7.91
CA ILE A 107 -1.63 -1.46 7.54
C ILE A 107 -2.98 -1.37 6.83
N ASN A 108 -3.01 -1.87 5.60
CA ASN A 108 -4.24 -2.08 4.85
C ASN A 108 -4.58 -3.58 4.82
N GLY A 109 -5.86 -3.92 5.04
CA GLY A 109 -6.30 -5.31 5.01
C GLY A 109 -6.01 -6.10 6.29
N ILE A 110 -6.15 -5.49 7.48
CA ILE A 110 -6.11 -6.25 8.75
C ILE A 110 -7.15 -7.38 8.67
N ASP A 111 -6.73 -8.60 9.02
CA ASP A 111 -7.52 -9.84 8.94
C ASP A 111 -7.97 -10.24 7.52
N ALA A 112 -7.43 -9.63 6.49
CA ALA A 112 -7.68 -9.98 5.09
C ALA A 112 -6.40 -10.36 4.36
N LYS A 113 -6.54 -11.08 3.23
CA LYS A 113 -5.48 -11.27 2.24
C LYS A 113 -5.85 -10.48 0.97
N PRO A 114 -4.95 -9.68 0.44
CA PRO A 114 -3.60 -9.36 0.92
C PRO A 114 -3.62 -8.42 2.12
N GLN A 115 -2.60 -8.53 2.98
CA GLN A 115 -2.32 -7.55 4.02
C GLN A 115 -1.10 -6.73 3.61
N ILE A 116 -1.29 -5.46 3.34
CA ILE A 116 -0.26 -4.55 2.87
C ILE A 116 0.24 -3.70 4.02
N THR A 117 1.55 -3.65 4.21
CA THR A 117 2.18 -2.84 5.25
C THR A 117 3.07 -1.77 4.62
N PHE A 118 2.91 -0.54 5.07
CA PHE A 118 3.86 0.54 4.79
C PHE A 118 4.61 0.85 6.10
N ASP A 119 5.92 0.57 6.11
CA ASP A 119 6.83 1.06 7.14
C ASP A 119 7.09 2.54 6.85
N ALA A 120 6.41 3.40 7.60
CA ALA A 120 6.35 4.82 7.35
C ALA A 120 7.30 5.60 8.25
N SER A 121 7.93 6.61 7.68
CA SER A 121 8.78 7.56 8.40
C SER A 121 8.38 8.99 8.07
N TYR A 122 8.55 9.87 9.06
CA TYR A 122 8.45 11.31 8.90
C TYR A 122 9.59 11.99 9.65
N TYR A 123 10.13 13.07 9.08
CA TYR A 123 11.21 13.83 9.67
C TYR A 123 10.87 15.31 9.70
N CYS A 124 11.04 15.98 10.84
CA CYS A 124 11.06 17.43 10.95
C CYS A 124 12.22 17.88 11.84
N LYS A 125 12.69 19.11 11.71
CA LYS A 125 13.66 19.67 12.63
C LYS A 125 13.07 19.72 14.04
N ALA A 126 13.89 19.43 15.05
CA ALA A 126 13.42 19.43 16.44
C ALA A 126 12.84 20.80 16.86
N ASP A 127 13.47 21.89 16.42
CA ASP A 127 13.03 23.25 16.71
C ASP A 127 11.68 23.60 16.05
N ASP A 128 11.36 22.96 14.92
CA ASP A 128 10.13 23.20 14.17
C ASP A 128 8.98 22.27 14.60
N ALA A 129 9.25 21.26 15.43
CA ALA A 129 8.26 20.22 15.76
C ALA A 129 6.96 20.76 16.38
N ALA A 130 7.03 21.85 17.15
CA ALA A 130 5.83 22.49 17.73
C ALA A 130 4.91 23.15 16.70
N THR A 131 5.43 23.56 15.54
CA THR A 131 4.72 24.25 14.47
C THR A 131 4.52 23.40 13.22
N ASP A 132 5.22 22.26 13.13
CA ASP A 132 5.11 21.37 12.00
C ASP A 132 3.75 20.67 11.96
N SER A 133 2.98 20.94 10.92
CA SER A 133 1.59 20.51 10.82
C SER A 133 1.42 18.98 10.71
N ILE A 134 2.39 18.28 10.10
CA ILE A 134 2.35 16.82 9.95
C ILE A 134 2.73 16.16 11.27
N PHE A 135 3.79 16.67 11.92
CA PHE A 135 4.20 16.18 13.25
C PHE A 135 3.07 16.32 14.28
N GLN A 136 2.40 17.48 14.29
CA GLN A 136 1.27 17.74 15.21
C GLN A 136 0.07 16.83 14.90
N ARG A 137 -0.22 16.54 13.62
CA ARG A 137 -1.26 15.58 13.26
C ARG A 137 -0.89 14.18 13.74
N LEU A 138 0.34 13.73 13.48
CA LEU A 138 0.82 12.42 13.94
C LEU A 138 0.71 12.28 15.46
N ALA A 139 1.08 13.31 16.21
CA ALA A 139 0.96 13.32 17.67
C ALA A 139 -0.49 13.19 18.17
N GLY A 140 -1.48 13.60 17.37
CA GLY A 140 -2.90 13.51 17.71
C GLY A 140 -3.59 12.21 17.26
N ILE A 141 -2.93 11.36 16.47
CA ILE A 141 -3.52 10.12 15.93
C ILE A 141 -3.35 8.99 16.94
N GLY A 142 -4.45 8.30 17.24
CA GLY A 142 -4.46 7.12 18.11
C GLY A 142 -3.93 5.85 17.41
N ASN A 143 -3.48 4.88 18.22
CA ASN A 143 -3.12 3.56 17.71
C ASN A 143 -4.35 2.86 17.12
N LEU A 144 -4.19 2.21 15.96
CA LEU A 144 -5.26 1.58 15.16
C LEU A 144 -6.33 2.57 14.66
N GLU A 145 -6.02 3.85 14.63
CA GLU A 145 -6.88 4.83 14.02
C GLU A 145 -6.76 4.79 12.49
N ARG A 146 -7.89 4.95 11.81
CA ARG A 146 -7.95 4.95 10.35
C ARG A 146 -7.51 6.29 9.80
N VAL A 147 -6.56 6.25 8.88
CA VAL A 147 -5.94 7.44 8.29
C VAL A 147 -5.90 7.36 6.77
N VAL A 148 -5.89 8.53 6.14
CA VAL A 148 -5.54 8.70 4.73
C VAL A 148 -4.16 9.33 4.68
N PHE A 149 -3.26 8.76 3.88
CA PHE A 149 -1.88 9.20 3.80
C PHE A 149 -1.38 9.34 2.36
N SER A 150 -0.36 10.16 2.20
CA SER A 150 0.43 10.30 0.97
C SER A 150 1.91 10.37 1.31
N GLY A 151 2.76 10.01 0.35
CA GLY A 151 4.20 10.05 0.55
C GLY A 151 5.00 9.43 -0.59
N ASN A 152 6.31 9.39 -0.41
CA ASN A 152 7.24 8.85 -1.38
C ASN A 152 7.68 7.44 -1.00
N VAL A 153 7.48 6.49 -1.89
CA VAL A 153 7.93 5.10 -1.72
C VAL A 153 9.44 5.05 -1.94
N LEU A 154 10.18 4.64 -0.91
CA LEU A 154 11.64 4.53 -0.97
C LEU A 154 12.06 3.15 -1.47
N GLN A 155 11.44 2.11 -0.94
CA GLN A 155 11.81 0.74 -1.22
C GLN A 155 10.62 -0.19 -0.98
N GLN A 156 10.55 -1.21 -1.80
CA GLN A 156 9.65 -2.34 -1.61
C GLN A 156 10.43 -3.45 -0.88
N GLY A 157 10.27 -3.55 0.45
CA GLY A 157 11.06 -4.44 1.28
C GLY A 157 10.99 -5.91 0.88
N THR A 158 9.81 -6.40 0.54
CA THR A 158 9.59 -7.79 0.13
C THR A 158 10.19 -8.11 -1.25
N LEU A 159 10.40 -7.11 -2.11
CA LEU A 159 10.92 -7.31 -3.46
C LEU A 159 12.45 -7.55 -3.50
N SER A 160 13.15 -7.32 -2.39
CA SER A 160 14.58 -7.64 -2.27
C SER A 160 14.83 -9.08 -1.80
N ALA A 161 13.80 -9.77 -1.31
CA ALA A 161 13.92 -11.15 -0.85
C ALA A 161 13.98 -12.12 -2.05
N GLN A 162 14.78 -13.16 -1.93
CA GLN A 162 14.77 -14.26 -2.88
C GLN A 162 13.49 -15.08 -2.67
N ILE A 163 12.57 -15.02 -3.62
CA ILE A 163 11.30 -15.74 -3.58
C ILE A 163 11.45 -17.12 -4.25
N ASN A 164 11.03 -18.15 -3.53
CA ASN A 164 10.96 -19.54 -3.99
C ASN A 164 9.61 -20.15 -3.54
N ALA A 165 9.38 -21.44 -3.84
CA ALA A 165 8.12 -22.10 -3.50
C ALA A 165 7.82 -22.12 -1.99
N ASP A 166 8.85 -22.12 -1.13
CA ASP A 166 8.67 -22.22 0.33
C ASP A 166 8.22 -20.90 0.95
N ASN A 167 8.57 -19.76 0.32
CA ASN A 167 8.26 -18.43 0.82
C ASN A 167 7.39 -17.57 -0.11
N ALA A 168 6.81 -18.17 -1.15
CA ALA A 168 5.97 -17.50 -2.14
C ALA A 168 4.75 -16.77 -1.51
N TYR A 169 4.27 -17.24 -0.35
CA TYR A 169 3.20 -16.60 0.40
C TYR A 169 3.50 -15.15 0.81
N LEU A 170 4.79 -14.78 0.88
CA LEU A 170 5.20 -13.40 1.24
C LEU A 170 4.68 -12.35 0.25
N ILE A 171 4.35 -12.73 -0.99
CA ILE A 171 3.73 -11.82 -1.95
C ILE A 171 2.36 -11.31 -1.45
N SER A 172 1.63 -12.11 -0.67
CA SER A 172 0.36 -11.70 -0.06
C SER A 172 0.53 -10.76 1.15
N TYR A 173 1.75 -10.50 1.58
CA TYR A 173 2.09 -9.65 2.72
C TYR A 173 3.22 -8.66 2.37
N PRO A 174 3.06 -7.83 1.32
CA PRO A 174 4.12 -6.92 0.91
C PRO A 174 4.35 -5.82 1.94
N VAL A 175 5.63 -5.46 2.09
CA VAL A 175 6.07 -4.34 2.92
C VAL A 175 6.70 -3.28 2.02
N PHE A 176 6.27 -2.04 2.15
CA PHE A 176 6.81 -0.88 1.45
C PHE A 176 7.41 0.09 2.46
N HIS A 177 8.57 0.68 2.16
CA HIS A 177 9.14 1.75 2.96
C HIS A 177 8.75 3.10 2.34
N ILE A 178 8.21 4.02 3.16
CA ILE A 178 7.65 5.27 2.69
C ILE A 178 8.05 6.44 3.59
N ILE A 179 8.36 7.59 2.98
CA ILE A 179 8.42 8.88 3.68
C ILE A 179 7.10 9.60 3.47
N ILE A 180 6.40 9.89 4.56
CA ILE A 180 5.12 10.57 4.56
C ILE A 180 5.31 12.06 4.30
N ASP A 181 4.48 12.62 3.43
CA ASP A 181 4.36 14.07 3.21
C ASP A 181 2.96 14.61 3.49
N ASN A 182 1.98 13.73 3.70
CA ASN A 182 0.66 14.12 4.18
C ASN A 182 0.00 12.95 4.93
N ILE A 183 -0.70 13.28 6.02
CA ILE A 183 -1.52 12.34 6.78
C ILE A 183 -2.70 13.05 7.41
N ARG A 184 -3.86 12.40 7.41
CA ARG A 184 -5.08 12.90 8.07
C ARG A 184 -5.93 11.75 8.55
N THR A 185 -6.68 11.96 9.62
CA THR A 185 -7.72 11.03 10.05
C THR A 185 -8.92 11.11 9.11
N HIS A 186 -9.70 10.04 9.03
CA HIS A 186 -11.02 10.13 8.41
C HIS A 186 -11.87 11.09 9.25
N ALA A 187 -12.52 12.05 8.61
CA ALA A 187 -13.56 12.83 9.27
C ALA A 187 -14.66 11.84 9.76
N ARG A 188 -14.93 11.90 11.05
CA ARG A 188 -16.02 11.13 11.67
C ARG A 188 -17.37 11.64 11.20
#